data_c91e9e4abba1f602d1879006830da93a
#
_entry.id   c91e9e4abba1f602d1879006830da93a
#
_cell.length_a   1.000
_cell.length_b   1.000
_cell.length_c   1.000
_cell.angle_alpha   90.00
_cell.angle_beta   90.00
_cell.angle_gamma   90.00
#
_symmetry.space_group_name_H-M   'P 1'
#
loop_
_entity.id
_entity.type
_entity.pdbx_description
1 polymer ?
#
loop_
_entity_poly.entity_id
_entity_poly.type
_entity_poly.pdbx_seq_one_letter_code
_entity_poly.pdbx_strand_id
1 'polypeptide(L)'
;MKNSVVWITGASSGIGEALAYNYSAQGAKLIISSRNRDELFRVKMACKNPALVHVLSFDLEQTETLPQKAADAIRIFGRIDLLINSGGISQRSLVLDTSLQTEEKIMRVNFWGTVALSKAVLPTMIAQGGGHIVCISSLVGKFGTKLRAGYAASKHALHGYFDSLRSEVFDKNINITIACPGYIKTNVTINALTADGTPQGSMDEAQANGMSPKLCAGEIVNAITKKKEEVYIGGKEVKGVLFKRLLPERFSKYIRKAKVT
;
A
#
# COMPACT_ATOMS: atom_id res chain seq x y z
N MET A 1 -15.21 -0.46 14.13
CA MET A 1 -14.95 -1.60 13.20
C MET A 1 -15.22 -2.99 13.83
N LYS A 2 -15.93 -3.04 14.98
CA LYS A 2 -16.29 -4.33 15.61
C LYS A 2 -17.05 -5.22 14.62
N ASN A 3 -16.63 -6.48 14.47
CA ASN A 3 -17.16 -7.49 13.55
C ASN A 3 -16.98 -7.22 12.03
N SER A 4 -16.43 -6.09 11.59
CA SER A 4 -16.11 -5.88 10.18
C SER A 4 -14.98 -6.80 9.74
N VAL A 5 -15.05 -7.25 8.49
CA VAL A 5 -13.99 -8.07 7.86
C VAL A 5 -13.01 -7.16 7.13
N VAL A 6 -11.77 -7.14 7.58
CA VAL A 6 -10.69 -6.33 7.01
C VAL A 6 -9.61 -7.24 6.42
N TRP A 7 -9.35 -7.08 5.13
CA TRP A 7 -8.27 -7.79 4.45
C TRP A 7 -7.10 -6.84 4.18
N ILE A 8 -5.91 -7.20 4.64
CA ILE A 8 -4.69 -6.37 4.55
C ILE A 8 -3.60 -7.15 3.81
N THR A 9 -3.14 -6.64 2.67
CA THR A 9 -1.94 -7.17 2.00
C THR A 9 -0.69 -6.46 2.51
N GLY A 10 0.48 -7.12 2.39
CA GLY A 10 1.74 -6.60 2.93
C GLY A 10 1.75 -6.51 4.46
N ALA A 11 0.97 -7.37 5.12
CA ALA A 11 0.74 -7.31 6.56
C ALA A 11 1.87 -7.94 7.41
N SER A 12 2.92 -8.46 6.80
CA SER A 12 4.05 -9.10 7.52
C SER A 12 5.00 -8.11 8.18
N SER A 13 4.93 -6.82 7.83
CA SER A 13 5.80 -5.78 8.39
C SER A 13 5.26 -4.37 8.18
N GLY A 14 5.88 -3.39 8.84
CA GLY A 14 5.71 -1.97 8.58
C GLY A 14 4.28 -1.45 8.72
N ILE A 15 3.79 -0.74 7.69
CA ILE A 15 2.45 -0.11 7.72
C ILE A 15 1.36 -1.17 7.79
N GLY A 16 1.46 -2.25 6.99
CA GLY A 16 0.46 -3.32 6.96
C GLY A 16 0.33 -4.06 8.29
N GLU A 17 1.45 -4.36 8.94
CA GLU A 17 1.50 -4.93 10.29
C GLU A 17 0.86 -3.99 11.33
N ALA A 18 1.22 -2.71 11.30
CA ALA A 18 0.66 -1.72 12.23
C ALA A 18 -0.86 -1.53 12.04
N LEU A 19 -1.36 -1.63 10.80
CA LEU A 19 -2.79 -1.63 10.49
C LEU A 19 -3.47 -2.89 11.03
N ALA A 20 -2.85 -4.07 10.92
CA ALA A 20 -3.39 -5.30 11.48
C ALA A 20 -3.57 -5.20 13.00
N TYR A 21 -2.59 -4.67 13.71
CA TYR A 21 -2.70 -4.43 15.16
C TYR A 21 -3.81 -3.44 15.50
N ASN A 22 -3.92 -2.35 14.75
CA ASN A 22 -4.92 -1.31 14.97
C ASN A 22 -6.35 -1.87 14.80
N TYR A 23 -6.62 -2.59 13.71
CA TYR A 23 -7.94 -3.17 13.46
C TYR A 23 -8.26 -4.35 14.39
N SER A 24 -7.27 -5.15 14.77
CA SER A 24 -7.42 -6.19 15.80
C SER A 24 -7.86 -5.59 17.14
N ALA A 25 -7.25 -4.46 17.54
CA ALA A 25 -7.62 -3.75 18.76
C ALA A 25 -9.06 -3.22 18.74
N GLN A 26 -9.59 -2.91 17.56
CA GLN A 26 -10.98 -2.48 17.35
C GLN A 26 -11.99 -3.64 17.25
N GLY A 27 -11.54 -4.90 17.33
CA GLY A 27 -12.40 -6.09 17.29
C GLY A 27 -12.83 -6.48 15.87
N ALA A 28 -12.08 -6.11 14.85
CA ALA A 28 -12.30 -6.55 13.48
C ALA A 28 -11.89 -8.02 13.29
N LYS A 29 -12.55 -8.70 12.34
CA LYS A 29 -12.08 -9.98 11.78
C LYS A 29 -11.06 -9.66 10.70
N LEU A 30 -9.87 -10.26 10.77
CA LEU A 30 -8.76 -9.94 9.90
C LEU A 30 -8.40 -11.08 8.96
N ILE A 31 -8.12 -10.73 7.71
CA ILE A 31 -7.37 -11.57 6.78
C ILE A 31 -6.07 -10.83 6.51
N ILE A 32 -4.93 -11.44 6.82
CA ILE A 32 -3.61 -10.84 6.64
C ILE A 32 -2.81 -11.63 5.61
N SER A 33 -2.21 -10.91 4.65
CA SER A 33 -1.56 -11.53 3.51
C SER A 33 -0.20 -10.93 3.22
N SER A 34 0.75 -11.79 2.91
CA SER A 34 2.06 -11.51 2.33
C SER A 34 2.68 -12.82 1.82
N ARG A 35 3.90 -12.75 1.27
CA ARG A 35 4.67 -13.94 0.88
C ARG A 35 5.24 -14.70 2.08
N ASN A 36 5.70 -13.97 3.09
CA ASN A 36 6.33 -14.57 4.28
C ASN A 36 5.27 -15.02 5.28
N ARG A 37 4.98 -16.34 5.27
CA ARG A 37 3.97 -16.96 6.10
C ARG A 37 4.32 -16.91 7.59
N ASP A 38 5.58 -17.10 7.95
CA ASP A 38 6.02 -17.13 9.34
C ASP A 38 5.87 -15.74 9.99
N GLU A 39 6.25 -14.69 9.27
CA GLU A 39 6.03 -13.32 9.72
C GLU A 39 4.54 -12.98 9.85
N LEU A 40 3.68 -13.50 8.98
CA LEU A 40 2.23 -13.34 9.16
C LEU A 40 1.73 -14.06 10.42
N PHE A 41 2.26 -15.25 10.75
CA PHE A 41 1.92 -15.92 12.01
C PHE A 41 2.44 -15.16 13.23
N ARG A 42 3.65 -14.58 13.17
CA ARG A 42 4.15 -13.68 14.21
C ARG A 42 3.19 -12.50 14.45
N VAL A 43 2.77 -11.83 13.36
CA VAL A 43 1.82 -10.72 13.43
C VAL A 43 0.46 -11.17 13.99
N LYS A 44 -0.06 -12.31 13.52
CA LYS A 44 -1.30 -12.89 14.05
C LYS A 44 -1.24 -13.09 15.57
N MET A 45 -0.16 -13.71 16.07
CA MET A 45 -0.02 -13.99 17.50
C MET A 45 0.15 -12.73 18.35
N ALA A 46 0.66 -11.63 17.78
CA ALA A 46 0.79 -10.33 18.44
C ALA A 46 -0.50 -9.48 18.36
N CYS A 47 -1.51 -9.90 17.60
CA CYS A 47 -2.81 -9.23 17.57
C CYS A 47 -3.57 -9.41 18.89
N LYS A 48 -4.45 -8.45 19.24
CA LYS A 48 -5.25 -8.48 20.47
C LYS A 48 -6.14 -9.72 20.58
N ASN A 49 -6.67 -10.21 19.44
CA ASN A 49 -7.46 -11.43 19.37
C ASN A 49 -7.00 -12.28 18.18
N PRO A 50 -5.98 -13.16 18.37
CA PRO A 50 -5.46 -14.01 17.29
C PRO A 50 -6.50 -14.96 16.67
N ALA A 51 -7.55 -15.33 17.41
CA ALA A 51 -8.62 -16.20 16.91
C ALA A 51 -9.45 -15.54 15.79
N LEU A 52 -9.50 -14.20 15.75
CA LEU A 52 -10.17 -13.45 14.70
C LEU A 52 -9.25 -13.11 13.51
N VAL A 53 -8.01 -13.62 13.49
CA VAL A 53 -7.02 -13.33 12.44
C VAL A 53 -6.76 -14.58 11.61
N HIS A 54 -7.05 -14.51 10.32
CA HIS A 54 -6.74 -15.56 9.35
C HIS A 54 -5.52 -15.19 8.51
N VAL A 55 -4.59 -16.12 8.35
CA VAL A 55 -3.39 -15.97 7.51
C VAL A 55 -3.67 -16.56 6.13
N LEU A 56 -3.56 -15.73 5.09
CA LEU A 56 -3.68 -16.13 3.69
C LEU A 56 -2.42 -15.69 2.93
N SER A 57 -1.45 -16.58 2.81
CA SER A 57 -0.16 -16.29 2.17
C SER A 57 -0.24 -16.42 0.64
N PHE A 58 0.27 -15.42 -0.09
CA PHE A 58 0.44 -15.41 -1.54
C PHE A 58 1.42 -14.33 -2.00
N ASP A 59 1.80 -14.37 -3.28
CA ASP A 59 2.65 -13.35 -3.91
C ASP A 59 1.80 -12.46 -4.83
N LEU A 60 1.89 -11.14 -4.63
CA LEU A 60 1.24 -10.13 -5.49
C LEU A 60 1.80 -10.11 -6.92
N GLU A 61 3.01 -10.65 -7.13
CA GLU A 61 3.60 -10.77 -8.46
C GLU A 61 2.86 -11.78 -9.34
N GLN A 62 2.25 -12.82 -8.73
CA GLN A 62 1.50 -13.88 -9.42
C GLN A 62 0.05 -13.45 -9.71
N THR A 63 -0.10 -12.42 -10.53
CA THR A 63 -1.39 -11.74 -10.77
C THR A 63 -2.49 -12.66 -11.26
N GLU A 64 -2.17 -13.72 -12.00
CA GLU A 64 -3.09 -14.74 -12.52
C GLU A 64 -3.75 -15.58 -11.41
N THR A 65 -3.10 -15.71 -10.25
CA THR A 65 -3.62 -16.46 -9.10
C THR A 65 -4.52 -15.62 -8.20
N LEU A 66 -4.43 -14.29 -8.27
CA LEU A 66 -5.09 -13.37 -7.33
C LEU A 66 -6.62 -13.44 -7.34
N PRO A 67 -7.32 -13.67 -8.46
CA PRO A 67 -8.77 -13.89 -8.44
C PRO A 67 -9.17 -15.09 -7.55
N GLN A 68 -8.42 -16.19 -7.61
CA GLN A 68 -8.66 -17.35 -6.75
C GLN A 68 -8.36 -17.01 -5.27
N LYS A 69 -7.29 -16.25 -4.99
CA LYS A 69 -6.97 -15.80 -3.63
C LYS A 69 -8.04 -14.86 -3.05
N ALA A 70 -8.66 -14.04 -3.89
CA ALA A 70 -9.81 -13.22 -3.48
C ALA A 70 -11.03 -14.09 -3.14
N ALA A 71 -11.33 -15.11 -3.95
CA ALA A 71 -12.39 -16.05 -3.65
C ALA A 71 -12.12 -16.82 -2.35
N ASP A 72 -10.87 -17.23 -2.09
CA ASP A 72 -10.47 -17.87 -0.85
C ASP A 72 -10.67 -16.93 0.35
N ALA A 73 -10.25 -15.66 0.24
CA ALA A 73 -10.42 -14.65 1.29
C ALA A 73 -11.91 -14.41 1.62
N ILE A 74 -12.76 -14.30 0.60
CA ILE A 74 -14.20 -14.11 0.78
C ILE A 74 -14.81 -15.31 1.52
N ARG A 75 -14.42 -16.55 1.19
CA ARG A 75 -14.93 -17.78 1.85
C ARG A 75 -14.64 -17.85 3.33
N ILE A 76 -13.56 -17.19 3.83
CA ILE A 76 -13.16 -17.24 5.24
C ILE A 76 -14.27 -16.67 6.15
N PHE A 77 -14.83 -15.52 5.78
CA PHE A 77 -15.83 -14.82 6.59
C PHE A 77 -17.11 -14.45 5.84
N GLY A 78 -17.24 -14.88 4.58
CA GLY A 78 -18.41 -14.66 3.73
C GLY A 78 -18.52 -13.25 3.14
N ARG A 79 -17.61 -12.33 3.49
CA ARG A 79 -17.62 -10.92 3.05
C ARG A 79 -16.26 -10.26 3.20
N ILE A 80 -16.07 -9.12 2.55
CA ILE A 80 -14.93 -8.20 2.76
C ILE A 80 -15.51 -6.78 2.87
N ASP A 81 -15.42 -6.17 4.07
CA ASP A 81 -15.87 -4.80 4.28
C ASP A 81 -14.81 -3.76 3.91
N LEU A 82 -13.55 -4.12 4.10
CA LEU A 82 -12.41 -3.25 3.85
C LEU A 82 -11.25 -4.06 3.28
N LEU A 83 -10.81 -3.70 2.06
CA LEU A 83 -9.56 -4.18 1.47
C LEU A 83 -8.49 -3.10 1.59
N ILE A 84 -7.37 -3.39 2.22
CA ILE A 84 -6.20 -2.49 2.30
C ILE A 84 -5.05 -3.08 1.50
N ASN A 85 -4.80 -2.52 0.33
CA ASN A 85 -3.68 -2.85 -0.51
C ASN A 85 -2.42 -2.12 0.00
N SER A 86 -1.70 -2.74 0.94
CA SER A 86 -0.46 -2.19 1.52
C SER A 86 0.80 -2.93 1.06
N GLY A 87 0.66 -4.01 0.31
CA GLY A 87 1.80 -4.71 -0.28
C GLY A 87 2.47 -3.89 -1.37
N GLY A 88 3.81 -3.91 -1.40
CA GLY A 88 4.59 -3.22 -2.42
C GLY A 88 6.09 -3.32 -2.18
N ILE A 89 6.86 -3.03 -3.22
CA ILE A 89 8.32 -3.01 -3.23
C ILE A 89 8.82 -1.66 -3.75
N SER A 90 9.98 -1.22 -3.27
CA SER A 90 10.60 0.05 -3.66
C SER A 90 11.79 -0.20 -4.61
N GLN A 91 12.44 0.87 -5.07
CA GLN A 91 13.58 0.85 -5.98
C GLN A 91 14.69 1.79 -5.46
N ARG A 92 15.94 1.39 -5.70
CA ARG A 92 17.15 2.21 -5.47
C ARG A 92 18.16 1.98 -6.58
N SER A 93 17.89 2.55 -7.76
CA SER A 93 18.79 2.49 -8.92
C SER A 93 18.53 3.63 -9.88
N LEU A 94 19.53 4.03 -10.65
CA LEU A 94 19.37 5.01 -11.74
C LEU A 94 18.60 4.38 -12.90
N VAL A 95 17.90 5.21 -13.68
CA VAL A 95 17.14 4.74 -14.86
C VAL A 95 18.04 4.02 -15.85
N LEU A 96 19.25 4.55 -16.09
CA LEU A 96 20.18 3.97 -17.05
C LEU A 96 20.68 2.58 -16.65
N ASP A 97 20.74 2.30 -15.35
CA ASP A 97 21.32 1.06 -14.83
C ASP A 97 20.23 0.00 -14.55
N THR A 98 18.98 0.43 -14.40
CA THR A 98 17.87 -0.48 -13.99
C THR A 98 17.46 -1.37 -15.17
N SER A 99 17.47 -2.68 -14.96
CA SER A 99 16.96 -3.62 -15.96
C SER A 99 15.44 -3.45 -16.14
N LEU A 100 14.95 -3.63 -17.36
CA LEU A 100 13.52 -3.57 -17.64
C LEU A 100 12.73 -4.61 -16.81
N GLN A 101 13.31 -5.78 -16.60
CA GLN A 101 12.72 -6.85 -15.77
C GLN A 101 12.47 -6.38 -14.31
N THR A 102 13.40 -5.58 -13.75
CA THR A 102 13.22 -5.00 -12.41
C THR A 102 12.07 -4.00 -12.40
N GLU A 103 11.95 -3.14 -13.42
CA GLU A 103 10.84 -2.19 -13.54
C GLU A 103 9.50 -2.89 -13.74
N GLU A 104 9.45 -3.92 -14.60
CA GLU A 104 8.26 -4.76 -14.81
C GLU A 104 7.81 -5.46 -13.51
N LYS A 105 8.76 -6.01 -12.75
CA LYS A 105 8.47 -6.61 -11.44
C LYS A 105 7.85 -5.60 -10.48
N ILE A 106 8.38 -4.38 -10.41
CA ILE A 106 7.83 -3.30 -9.59
C ILE A 106 6.39 -2.97 -10.01
N MET A 107 6.14 -2.85 -11.31
CA MET A 107 4.80 -2.61 -11.85
C MET A 107 3.86 -3.78 -11.56
N ARG A 108 4.33 -5.01 -11.73
CA ARG A 108 3.55 -6.22 -11.48
C ARG A 108 3.11 -6.31 -10.02
N VAL A 109 4.01 -6.12 -9.08
CA VAL A 109 3.70 -6.18 -7.63
C VAL A 109 2.85 -4.98 -7.18
N ASN A 110 3.32 -3.75 -7.48
CA ASN A 110 2.73 -2.54 -6.88
C ASN A 110 1.41 -2.14 -7.52
N PHE A 111 1.31 -2.28 -8.85
CA PHE A 111 0.16 -1.84 -9.62
C PHE A 111 -0.76 -3.01 -9.98
N TRP A 112 -0.30 -3.97 -10.78
CA TRP A 112 -1.16 -5.05 -11.27
C TRP A 112 -1.68 -5.95 -10.16
N GLY A 113 -0.85 -6.27 -9.14
CA GLY A 113 -1.29 -7.02 -7.96
C GLY A 113 -2.40 -6.31 -7.19
N THR A 114 -2.25 -4.99 -6.98
CA THR A 114 -3.27 -4.16 -6.34
C THR A 114 -4.57 -4.09 -7.15
N VAL A 115 -4.45 -3.90 -8.47
CA VAL A 115 -5.60 -3.86 -9.40
C VAL A 115 -6.33 -5.19 -9.43
N ALA A 116 -5.61 -6.30 -9.57
CA ALA A 116 -6.20 -7.64 -9.66
C ALA A 116 -7.03 -7.99 -8.42
N LEU A 117 -6.49 -7.75 -7.22
CA LEU A 117 -7.24 -7.97 -5.97
C LEU A 117 -8.45 -7.06 -5.85
N SER A 118 -8.30 -5.77 -6.15
CA SER A 118 -9.39 -4.80 -6.07
C SER A 118 -10.52 -5.17 -7.01
N LYS A 119 -10.21 -5.54 -8.26
CA LYS A 119 -11.21 -6.03 -9.23
C LYS A 119 -11.90 -7.31 -8.76
N ALA A 120 -11.14 -8.24 -8.16
CA ALA A 120 -11.70 -9.53 -7.75
C ALA A 120 -12.66 -9.44 -6.56
N VAL A 121 -12.44 -8.48 -5.62
CA VAL A 121 -13.35 -8.28 -4.48
C VAL A 121 -14.53 -7.37 -4.79
N LEU A 122 -14.41 -6.49 -5.76
CA LEU A 122 -15.40 -5.46 -6.07
C LEU A 122 -16.82 -6.00 -6.31
N PRO A 123 -17.04 -7.07 -7.09
CA PRO A 123 -18.39 -7.64 -7.29
C PRO A 123 -19.04 -8.07 -5.97
N THR A 124 -18.27 -8.70 -5.08
CA THR A 124 -18.76 -9.10 -3.76
C THR A 124 -19.09 -7.89 -2.87
N MET A 125 -18.25 -6.85 -2.89
CA MET A 125 -18.53 -5.61 -2.16
C MET A 125 -19.82 -4.93 -2.66
N ILE A 126 -20.05 -4.89 -3.95
CA ILE A 126 -21.30 -4.35 -4.54
C ILE A 126 -22.49 -5.21 -4.12
N ALA A 127 -22.42 -6.54 -4.26
CA ALA A 127 -23.50 -7.45 -3.92
C ALA A 127 -23.88 -7.43 -2.43
N GLN A 128 -22.92 -7.17 -1.54
CA GLN A 128 -23.15 -7.04 -0.09
C GLN A 128 -23.66 -5.65 0.33
N GLY A 129 -23.84 -4.71 -0.63
CA GLY A 129 -24.37 -3.37 -0.40
C GLY A 129 -23.35 -2.32 -0.04
N GLY A 130 -22.07 -2.57 -0.21
CA GLY A 130 -21.01 -1.59 0.01
C GLY A 130 -19.68 -2.17 0.47
N GLY A 131 -18.66 -1.33 0.46
CA GLY A 131 -17.31 -1.70 0.87
C GLY A 131 -16.35 -0.51 0.80
N HIS A 132 -15.11 -0.75 1.20
CA HIS A 132 -14.06 0.26 1.12
C HIS A 132 -12.76 -0.35 0.60
N ILE A 133 -12.22 0.20 -0.45
CA ILE A 133 -10.92 -0.19 -1.00
C ILE A 133 -9.91 0.92 -0.68
N VAL A 134 -8.81 0.54 -0.05
CA VAL A 134 -7.71 1.44 0.29
C VAL A 134 -6.47 1.04 -0.48
N CYS A 135 -5.83 2.02 -1.09
CA CYS A 135 -4.57 1.85 -1.80
C CYS A 135 -3.47 2.63 -1.06
N ILE A 136 -2.43 1.93 -0.61
CA ILE A 136 -1.25 2.58 -0.05
C ILE A 136 -0.30 2.93 -1.20
N SER A 137 -0.41 4.20 -1.64
CA SER A 137 0.47 4.81 -2.60
C SER A 137 1.75 5.33 -1.91
N SER A 138 2.19 6.52 -2.24
CA SER A 138 3.31 7.25 -1.63
C SER A 138 3.26 8.70 -2.07
N LEU A 139 3.98 9.61 -1.41
CA LEU A 139 4.22 10.96 -1.92
C LEU A 139 4.91 10.93 -3.29
N VAL A 140 5.75 9.94 -3.58
CA VAL A 140 6.33 9.75 -4.92
C VAL A 140 5.34 9.25 -5.97
N GLY A 141 4.10 8.99 -5.62
CA GLY A 141 2.96 8.86 -6.55
C GLY A 141 2.43 10.22 -7.04
N LYS A 142 2.92 11.34 -6.50
CA LYS A 142 2.58 12.72 -6.90
C LYS A 142 3.75 13.44 -7.57
N PHE A 143 4.98 12.99 -7.33
CA PHE A 143 6.20 13.52 -7.99
C PHE A 143 7.31 12.47 -7.99
N GLY A 144 8.12 12.45 -9.05
CA GLY A 144 9.28 11.56 -9.13
C GLY A 144 10.47 12.09 -8.34
N THR A 145 11.35 11.17 -7.92
CA THR A 145 12.63 11.47 -7.28
C THR A 145 13.73 10.61 -7.91
N LYS A 146 14.99 10.99 -7.72
CA LYS A 146 16.13 10.15 -8.15
C LYS A 146 16.01 8.73 -7.57
N LEU A 147 16.57 7.75 -8.25
CA LEU A 147 16.71 6.34 -7.85
C LEU A 147 15.37 5.56 -7.68
N ARG A 148 14.24 6.11 -8.13
CA ARG A 148 12.90 5.54 -7.87
C ARG A 148 11.96 5.64 -9.07
N ALA A 149 12.48 5.60 -10.31
CA ALA A 149 11.68 5.84 -11.51
C ALA A 149 10.52 4.83 -11.64
N GLY A 150 10.80 3.53 -11.70
CA GLY A 150 9.79 2.47 -11.79
C GLY A 150 8.86 2.45 -10.58
N TYR A 151 9.40 2.69 -9.38
CA TYR A 151 8.59 2.82 -8.17
C TYR A 151 7.62 4.01 -8.24
N ALA A 152 8.11 5.19 -8.61
CA ALA A 152 7.27 6.38 -8.77
C ALA A 152 6.22 6.17 -9.86
N ALA A 153 6.58 5.59 -11.00
CA ALA A 153 5.66 5.25 -12.08
C ALA A 153 4.53 4.33 -11.57
N SER A 154 4.88 3.25 -10.85
CA SER A 154 3.88 2.33 -10.28
C SER A 154 2.92 3.02 -9.32
N LYS A 155 3.42 3.95 -8.49
CA LYS A 155 2.59 4.70 -7.55
C LYS A 155 1.75 5.79 -8.21
N HIS A 156 2.21 6.42 -9.31
CA HIS A 156 1.39 7.31 -10.13
C HIS A 156 0.26 6.54 -10.85
N ALA A 157 0.55 5.36 -11.39
CA ALA A 157 -0.45 4.52 -12.06
C ALA A 157 -1.64 4.18 -11.15
N LEU A 158 -1.38 3.94 -9.84
CA LEU A 158 -2.45 3.72 -8.86
C LEU A 158 -3.40 4.90 -8.75
N HIS A 159 -2.92 6.15 -8.82
CA HIS A 159 -3.80 7.33 -8.77
C HIS A 159 -4.75 7.35 -9.96
N GLY A 160 -4.22 7.25 -11.19
CA GLY A 160 -5.08 7.24 -12.38
C GLY A 160 -6.13 6.14 -12.36
N TYR A 161 -5.72 4.92 -11.97
CA TYR A 161 -6.64 3.79 -11.91
C TYR A 161 -7.72 3.95 -10.84
N PHE A 162 -7.34 4.29 -9.60
CA PHE A 162 -8.30 4.36 -8.50
C PHE A 162 -9.17 5.62 -8.52
N ASP A 163 -8.73 6.70 -9.15
CA ASP A 163 -9.57 7.88 -9.43
C ASP A 163 -10.66 7.52 -10.45
N SER A 164 -10.32 6.77 -11.52
CA SER A 164 -11.30 6.26 -12.48
C SER A 164 -12.29 5.30 -11.82
N LEU A 165 -11.77 4.31 -11.05
CA LEU A 165 -12.62 3.36 -10.34
C LEU A 165 -13.60 4.07 -9.38
N ARG A 166 -13.14 5.09 -8.66
CA ARG A 166 -14.00 5.89 -7.77
C ARG A 166 -15.18 6.50 -8.51
N SER A 167 -14.94 7.03 -9.71
CA SER A 167 -15.98 7.61 -10.56
C SER A 167 -16.98 6.57 -11.09
N GLU A 168 -16.51 5.33 -11.32
CA GLU A 168 -17.37 4.24 -11.83
C GLU A 168 -18.29 3.63 -10.75
N VAL A 169 -17.89 3.70 -9.47
CA VAL A 169 -18.59 3.02 -8.37
C VAL A 169 -19.19 3.96 -7.33
N PHE A 170 -19.28 5.28 -7.63
CA PHE A 170 -19.76 6.27 -6.66
C PHE A 170 -21.19 5.99 -6.16
N ASP A 171 -22.05 5.42 -7.03
CA ASP A 171 -23.45 5.08 -6.75
C ASP A 171 -23.62 3.67 -6.14
N LYS A 172 -22.55 2.90 -5.98
CA LYS A 172 -22.54 1.51 -5.46
C LYS A 172 -22.21 1.40 -3.97
N ASN A 173 -22.18 2.52 -3.24
CA ASN A 173 -21.74 2.57 -1.85
C ASN A 173 -20.32 1.98 -1.62
N ILE A 174 -19.44 2.13 -2.61
CA ILE A 174 -18.03 1.73 -2.54
C ILE A 174 -17.18 2.98 -2.31
N ASN A 175 -16.41 2.98 -1.22
CA ASN A 175 -15.48 4.07 -0.94
C ASN A 175 -14.08 3.69 -1.44
N ILE A 176 -13.34 4.66 -1.99
CA ILE A 176 -11.95 4.50 -2.43
C ILE A 176 -11.09 5.52 -1.71
N THR A 177 -10.08 5.07 -0.99
CA THR A 177 -9.09 5.94 -0.32
C THR A 177 -7.69 5.65 -0.87
N ILE A 178 -6.98 6.68 -1.30
CA ILE A 178 -5.56 6.60 -1.65
C ILE A 178 -4.77 7.26 -0.51
N ALA A 179 -3.98 6.49 0.22
CA ALA A 179 -3.08 7.01 1.23
C ALA A 179 -1.67 7.18 0.63
N CYS A 180 -1.09 8.35 0.82
CA CYS A 180 0.21 8.76 0.29
C CYS A 180 1.21 9.02 1.43
N PRO A 181 1.82 7.95 2.02
CA PRO A 181 2.87 8.12 3.02
C PRO A 181 4.13 8.74 2.43
N GLY A 182 4.82 9.57 3.23
CA GLY A 182 6.17 10.03 3.01
C GLY A 182 7.20 9.05 3.58
N TYR A 183 8.14 9.56 4.38
CA TYR A 183 9.15 8.74 5.04
C TYR A 183 8.56 8.07 6.28
N ILE A 184 8.37 6.74 6.20
CA ILE A 184 7.89 5.92 7.32
C ILE A 184 8.96 4.89 7.68
N LYS A 185 9.38 4.80 8.93
CA LYS A 185 10.43 3.89 9.42
C LYS A 185 10.01 2.43 9.26
N THR A 186 10.27 1.85 8.08
CA THR A 186 9.94 0.46 7.71
C THR A 186 11.10 -0.17 6.95
N ASN A 187 11.07 -1.49 6.79
CA ASN A 187 12.10 -2.22 6.03
C ASN A 187 11.96 -2.07 4.50
N VAL A 188 11.10 -1.15 4.01
CA VAL A 188 10.87 -0.97 2.57
C VAL A 188 12.12 -0.56 1.82
N THR A 189 13.07 0.15 2.45
CA THR A 189 14.33 0.53 1.81
C THR A 189 15.35 -0.59 1.84
N ILE A 190 15.42 -1.36 2.91
CA ILE A 190 16.27 -2.56 3.00
C ILE A 190 15.91 -3.54 1.89
N ASN A 191 14.62 -3.71 1.63
CA ASN A 191 14.08 -4.61 0.60
C ASN A 191 13.88 -3.92 -0.77
N ALA A 192 14.33 -2.66 -0.94
CA ALA A 192 14.23 -1.96 -2.22
C ALA A 192 15.09 -2.65 -3.27
N LEU A 193 14.58 -2.78 -4.48
CA LEU A 193 15.30 -3.43 -5.56
C LEU A 193 16.38 -2.50 -6.12
N THR A 194 17.58 -3.05 -6.31
CA THR A 194 18.67 -2.43 -7.04
C THR A 194 18.49 -2.60 -8.55
N ALA A 195 19.49 -2.25 -9.34
CA ALA A 195 19.44 -2.26 -10.80
C ALA A 195 19.10 -3.64 -11.39
N ASP A 196 19.64 -4.69 -10.80
CA ASP A 196 19.49 -6.10 -11.21
C ASP A 196 18.34 -6.85 -10.51
N GLY A 197 17.56 -6.13 -9.68
CA GLY A 197 16.43 -6.72 -8.95
C GLY A 197 16.79 -7.39 -7.63
N THR A 198 18.04 -7.28 -7.17
CA THR A 198 18.43 -7.74 -5.82
C THR A 198 18.04 -6.72 -4.74
N PRO A 199 17.85 -7.12 -3.47
CA PRO A 199 17.57 -6.18 -2.39
C PRO A 199 18.78 -5.28 -2.08
N GLN A 200 18.53 -3.99 -1.77
CA GLN A 200 19.55 -3.02 -1.37
C GLN A 200 20.32 -3.43 -0.10
N GLY A 201 19.66 -4.07 0.86
CA GLY A 201 20.28 -4.55 2.09
C GLY A 201 20.56 -3.49 3.16
N SER A 202 20.34 -2.20 2.89
CA SER A 202 20.59 -1.10 3.82
C SER A 202 19.38 -0.17 3.99
N MET A 203 19.34 0.53 5.13
CA MET A 203 18.29 1.51 5.46
C MET A 203 18.73 2.91 5.03
N ASP A 204 17.87 3.61 4.27
CA ASP A 204 18.10 5.02 3.96
C ASP A 204 17.98 5.88 5.23
N GLU A 205 18.81 6.92 5.37
CA GLU A 205 18.80 7.83 6.51
C GLU A 205 17.45 8.54 6.68
N ALA A 206 16.88 9.04 5.59
CA ALA A 206 15.57 9.69 5.61
C ALA A 206 14.45 8.75 6.08
N GLN A 207 14.55 7.45 5.77
CA GLN A 207 13.58 6.43 6.17
C GLN A 207 13.76 6.06 7.65
N ALA A 208 15.02 5.95 8.12
CA ALA A 208 15.35 5.66 9.51
C ALA A 208 14.80 6.73 10.47
N ASN A 209 14.83 8.00 10.03
CA ASN A 209 14.32 9.16 10.77
C ASN A 209 12.84 9.48 10.47
N GLY A 210 12.16 8.63 9.68
CA GLY A 210 10.76 8.81 9.31
C GLY A 210 9.76 8.57 10.46
N MET A 211 8.50 8.88 10.17
CA MET A 211 7.38 8.63 11.08
C MET A 211 7.28 7.13 11.44
N SER A 212 6.87 6.81 12.65
CA SER A 212 6.65 5.41 13.03
C SER A 212 5.49 4.78 12.26
N PRO A 213 5.56 3.46 11.92
CA PRO A 213 4.45 2.75 11.29
C PRO A 213 3.14 2.84 12.07
N LYS A 214 3.22 2.85 13.41
CA LYS A 214 2.05 2.96 14.29
C LYS A 214 1.32 4.29 14.11
N LEU A 215 2.04 5.41 14.06
CA LEU A 215 1.44 6.73 13.82
C LEU A 215 0.86 6.81 12.41
N CYS A 216 1.60 6.35 11.39
CA CYS A 216 1.11 6.30 10.01
C CYS A 216 -0.18 5.47 9.89
N ALA A 217 -0.24 4.29 10.52
CA ALA A 217 -1.45 3.46 10.54
C ALA A 217 -2.63 4.18 11.21
N GLY A 218 -2.39 4.93 12.29
CA GLY A 218 -3.41 5.74 12.94
C GLY A 218 -4.01 6.81 12.00
N GLU A 219 -3.16 7.52 11.26
CA GLU A 219 -3.59 8.50 10.25
C GLU A 219 -4.38 7.85 9.10
N ILE A 220 -3.95 6.67 8.62
CA ILE A 220 -4.67 5.90 7.61
C ILE A 220 -6.05 5.50 8.12
N VAL A 221 -6.14 4.93 9.32
CA VAL A 221 -7.42 4.52 9.93
C VAL A 221 -8.36 5.71 10.10
N ASN A 222 -7.85 6.87 10.53
CA ASN A 222 -8.63 8.11 10.62
C ASN A 222 -9.15 8.57 9.25
N ALA A 223 -8.32 8.49 8.20
CA ALA A 223 -8.73 8.82 6.84
C ALA A 223 -9.82 7.87 6.32
N ILE A 224 -9.68 6.56 6.56
CA ILE A 224 -10.69 5.54 6.21
C ILE A 224 -12.01 5.81 6.93
N THR A 225 -11.97 6.07 8.25
CA THR A 225 -13.15 6.36 9.06
C THR A 225 -13.90 7.60 8.56
N LYS A 226 -13.15 8.62 8.10
CA LYS A 226 -13.70 9.85 7.52
C LYS A 226 -14.02 9.74 6.03
N LYS A 227 -13.86 8.56 5.44
CA LYS A 227 -14.05 8.30 3.99
C LYS A 227 -13.31 9.30 3.09
N LYS A 228 -12.09 9.72 3.49
CA LYS A 228 -11.27 10.61 2.68
C LYS A 228 -10.85 9.92 1.40
N GLU A 229 -11.00 10.58 0.27
CA GLU A 229 -10.60 10.06 -1.04
C GLU A 229 -9.07 9.98 -1.18
N GLU A 230 -8.36 10.99 -0.65
CA GLU A 230 -6.89 11.02 -0.65
C GLU A 230 -6.37 11.62 0.66
N VAL A 231 -5.23 11.10 1.13
CA VAL A 231 -4.56 11.59 2.34
C VAL A 231 -3.05 11.56 2.19
N TYR A 232 -2.39 12.66 2.53
CA TYR A 232 -0.93 12.76 2.59
C TYR A 232 -0.48 12.63 4.04
N ILE A 233 0.46 11.72 4.31
CA ILE A 233 0.90 11.36 5.66
C ILE A 233 2.41 11.48 5.75
N GLY A 234 2.91 12.27 6.69
CA GLY A 234 4.36 12.47 6.86
C GLY A 234 4.69 13.78 7.55
N GLY A 235 5.93 14.19 7.43
CA GLY A 235 6.45 15.43 7.97
C GLY A 235 6.41 16.60 6.98
N LYS A 236 7.51 17.34 6.90
CA LYS A 236 7.62 18.53 6.02
C LYS A 236 7.57 18.15 4.53
N GLU A 237 7.94 16.94 4.16
CA GLU A 237 7.96 16.43 2.78
C GLU A 237 6.58 16.41 2.11
N VAL A 238 5.50 16.34 2.89
CA VAL A 238 4.11 16.45 2.38
C VAL A 238 3.88 17.76 1.63
N LYS A 239 4.53 18.86 2.04
CA LYS A 239 4.43 20.16 1.36
C LYS A 239 4.96 20.10 -0.08
N GLY A 240 5.79 19.10 -0.41
CA GLY A 240 6.30 18.87 -1.77
C GLY A 240 5.20 18.64 -2.80
N VAL A 241 4.08 18.04 -2.40
CA VAL A 241 2.93 17.82 -3.28
C VAL A 241 2.32 19.14 -3.75
N LEU A 242 2.05 20.06 -2.82
CA LEU A 242 1.52 21.38 -3.14
C LEU A 242 2.54 22.23 -3.89
N PHE A 243 3.81 22.16 -3.50
CA PHE A 243 4.90 22.86 -4.18
C PHE A 243 5.02 22.40 -5.65
N LYS A 244 4.99 21.10 -5.92
CA LYS A 244 4.97 20.56 -7.28
C LYS A 244 3.77 21.05 -8.08
N ARG A 245 2.58 21.10 -7.46
CA ARG A 245 1.34 21.47 -8.14
C ARG A 245 1.29 22.96 -8.53
N LEU A 246 1.74 23.83 -7.62
CA LEU A 246 1.64 25.30 -7.81
C LEU A 246 2.85 25.90 -8.53
N LEU A 247 4.05 25.34 -8.34
CA LEU A 247 5.29 25.89 -8.85
C LEU A 247 6.17 24.78 -9.48
N PRO A 248 5.70 24.11 -10.55
CA PRO A 248 6.33 22.89 -11.09
C PRO A 248 7.78 23.10 -11.52
N GLU A 249 8.12 24.21 -12.14
CA GLU A 249 9.49 24.52 -12.57
C GLU A 249 10.45 24.74 -11.40
N ARG A 250 10.00 25.47 -10.36
CA ARG A 250 10.80 25.67 -9.15
C ARG A 250 10.98 24.38 -8.39
N PHE A 251 9.91 23.57 -8.30
CA PHE A 251 9.99 22.23 -7.71
C PHE A 251 10.97 21.35 -8.47
N SER A 252 10.97 21.38 -9.81
CA SER A 252 11.92 20.60 -10.63
C SER A 252 13.37 20.95 -10.31
N LYS A 253 13.69 22.24 -10.14
CA LYS A 253 15.04 22.69 -9.74
C LYS A 253 15.40 22.22 -8.31
N TYR A 254 14.44 22.25 -7.39
CA TYR A 254 14.60 21.82 -6.01
C TYR A 254 14.85 20.29 -5.92
N ILE A 255 13.99 19.48 -6.56
CA ILE A 255 14.05 18.01 -6.39
C ILE A 255 15.30 17.38 -7.00
N ARG A 256 15.93 18.03 -7.99
CA ARG A 256 17.22 17.60 -8.56
C ARG A 256 18.35 17.60 -7.52
N LYS A 257 18.26 18.48 -6.52
CA LYS A 257 19.27 18.68 -5.46
C LYS A 257 18.89 17.98 -4.15
N ALA A 258 17.65 17.52 -4.03
CA ALA A 258 17.16 16.89 -2.81
C ALA A 258 17.90 15.56 -2.56
N LYS A 259 18.36 15.37 -1.32
CA LYS A 259 18.82 14.05 -0.84
C LYS A 259 17.58 13.15 -0.66
N VAL A 260 17.58 12.00 -1.27
CA VAL A 260 16.43 11.06 -1.27
C VAL A 260 16.78 9.71 -0.63
N THR A 261 18.04 9.57 -0.24
CA THR A 261 18.60 8.39 0.46
C THR A 261 19.34 8.82 1.69
#